data_6e0ec43e80f417cdd0b68f6cfeda04d8
#
_entry.id   6e0ec43e80f417cdd0b68f6cfeda04d8
#
_cell.length_a   1.000
_cell.length_b   1.000
_cell.length_c   1.000
_cell.angle_alpha   90.00
_cell.angle_beta   90.00
_cell.angle_gamma   90.00
#
_symmetry.space_group_name_H-M   'P 1'
#
loop_
_entity.id
_entity.type
_entity.pdbx_description
1 polymer ?
#
loop_
_entity_poly.entity_id
_entity_poly.type
_entity_poly.pdbx_seq_one_letter_code
_entity_poly.pdbx_strand_id
1 'polypeptide(L)'
;MKIFVINPGSTSTKIALFEDDQKVWGTNVDHAAEELKKFKEIAEQLPYRMETIMAEVNAAGVSLEGVDAFAARCGGLVGLKGGVYAANDKLMEHARTCFTVRHPNTLGPQIAKEMQKVYGGEVFCVNPPDVDELDDVERICGFHELYRQSKGHPLNQKENCIRYAN
;
A
#
# COMPACT_ATOMS: atom_id res chain seq x y z
N MET A 1 6.23 -14.19 13.73
CA MET A 1 5.55 -12.90 13.61
C MET A 1 4.47 -13.01 12.54
N LYS A 2 3.26 -12.56 12.84
CA LYS A 2 2.10 -12.68 11.96
C LYS A 2 1.79 -11.32 11.33
N ILE A 3 1.89 -11.23 10.00
CA ILE A 3 1.77 -9.97 9.26
C ILE A 3 0.66 -10.08 8.22
N PHE A 4 -0.29 -9.14 8.24
CA PHE A 4 -1.29 -9.02 7.18
C PHE A 4 -0.93 -7.89 6.22
N VAL A 5 -0.84 -8.23 4.94
CA VAL A 5 -0.41 -7.31 3.86
C VAL A 5 -1.62 -6.79 3.10
N ILE A 6 -1.65 -5.48 2.82
CA ILE A 6 -2.75 -4.80 2.14
C ILE A 6 -2.19 -3.91 1.02
N ASN A 7 -2.52 -4.23 -0.22
CA ASN A 7 -2.04 -3.48 -1.40
C ASN A 7 -3.21 -3.13 -2.33
N PRO A 8 -3.88 -1.99 -2.08
CA PRO A 8 -4.98 -1.53 -2.94
C PRO A 8 -4.47 -1.03 -4.29
N GLY A 9 -5.06 -1.57 -5.34
CA GLY A 9 -4.93 -1.08 -6.71
C GLY A 9 -6.20 -0.39 -7.21
N SER A 10 -6.22 -0.01 -8.48
CA SER A 10 -7.36 0.70 -9.07
C SER A 10 -8.64 -0.14 -9.03
N THR A 11 -8.58 -1.39 -9.49
CA THR A 11 -9.73 -2.30 -9.64
C THR A 11 -9.67 -3.53 -8.74
N SER A 12 -8.62 -3.65 -7.91
CA SER A 12 -8.49 -4.79 -7.00
C SER A 12 -7.67 -4.41 -5.76
N THR A 13 -7.75 -5.25 -4.74
CA THR A 13 -6.88 -5.16 -3.56
C THR A 13 -6.21 -6.51 -3.36
N LYS A 14 -4.88 -6.54 -3.44
CA LYS A 14 -4.11 -7.73 -3.08
C LYS A 14 -3.92 -7.79 -1.59
N ILE A 15 -4.26 -8.92 -1.00
CA ILE A 15 -4.08 -9.18 0.42
C ILE A 15 -3.32 -10.49 0.63
N ALA A 16 -2.57 -10.56 1.71
CA ALA A 16 -1.85 -11.78 2.08
C ALA A 16 -1.60 -11.84 3.59
N LEU A 17 -1.53 -13.04 4.12
CA LEU A 17 -1.10 -13.32 5.47
C LEU A 17 0.25 -14.03 5.42
N PHE A 18 1.18 -13.54 6.22
CA PHE A 18 2.50 -14.14 6.43
C PHE A 18 2.66 -14.57 7.89
N GLU A 19 3.32 -15.70 8.09
CA GLU A 19 3.87 -16.12 9.36
C GLU A 19 5.39 -16.17 9.19
N ASP A 20 6.08 -15.28 9.89
CA ASP A 20 7.50 -14.97 9.69
C ASP A 20 7.80 -14.58 8.22
N ASP A 21 8.58 -15.37 7.49
CA ASP A 21 8.93 -15.19 6.08
C ASP A 21 8.04 -15.99 5.11
N GLN A 22 7.11 -16.81 5.65
CA GLN A 22 6.28 -17.68 4.86
C GLN A 22 4.92 -17.06 4.56
N LYS A 23 4.59 -16.97 3.28
CA LYS A 23 3.24 -16.60 2.85
C LYS A 23 2.29 -17.78 3.09
N VAL A 24 1.45 -17.72 4.13
CA VAL A 24 0.50 -18.78 4.47
C VAL A 24 -0.80 -18.68 3.71
N TRP A 25 -1.18 -17.48 3.28
CA TRP A 25 -2.38 -17.24 2.48
C TRP A 25 -2.28 -15.93 1.71
N GLY A 26 -3.06 -15.81 0.64
CA GLY A 26 -3.24 -14.54 -0.05
C GLY A 26 -4.09 -14.68 -1.30
N THR A 27 -4.81 -13.59 -1.61
CA THR A 27 -5.69 -13.50 -2.76
C THR A 27 -5.69 -12.10 -3.37
N ASN A 28 -6.32 -11.98 -4.54
CA ASN A 28 -6.64 -10.71 -5.18
C ASN A 28 -8.15 -10.49 -5.08
N VAL A 29 -8.55 -9.49 -4.33
CA VAL A 29 -9.96 -9.09 -4.17
C VAL A 29 -10.30 -8.15 -5.31
N ASP A 30 -11.06 -8.60 -6.28
CA ASP A 30 -11.50 -7.77 -7.40
C ASP A 30 -12.67 -6.88 -6.99
N HIS A 31 -12.67 -5.65 -7.49
CA HIS A 31 -13.71 -4.65 -7.25
C HIS A 31 -14.42 -4.34 -8.57
N ALA A 32 -15.73 -4.57 -8.61
CA ALA A 32 -16.51 -4.32 -9.81
C ALA A 32 -16.43 -2.86 -10.24
N ALA A 33 -16.15 -2.62 -11.52
CA ALA A 33 -15.98 -1.27 -12.06
C ALA A 33 -17.26 -0.41 -11.89
N GLU A 34 -18.44 -1.06 -11.98
CA GLU A 34 -19.73 -0.42 -11.78
C GLU A 34 -19.92 0.06 -10.34
N GLU A 35 -19.42 -0.70 -9.36
CA GLU A 35 -19.44 -0.29 -7.94
C GLU A 35 -18.48 0.87 -7.70
N LEU A 36 -17.25 0.78 -8.24
CA LEU A 36 -16.25 1.82 -8.07
C LEU A 36 -16.67 3.16 -8.69
N LYS A 37 -17.44 3.16 -9.77
CA LYS A 37 -17.98 4.38 -10.42
C LYS A 37 -18.99 5.14 -9.56
N LYS A 38 -19.60 4.49 -8.56
CA LYS A 38 -20.55 5.14 -7.64
C LYS A 38 -19.88 6.15 -6.70
N PHE A 39 -18.58 5.99 -6.48
CA PHE A 39 -17.81 6.83 -5.58
C PHE A 39 -17.19 8.02 -6.34
N LYS A 40 -17.44 9.24 -5.87
CA LYS A 40 -16.85 10.45 -6.41
C LYS A 40 -15.39 10.63 -5.97
N GLU A 41 -15.12 10.28 -4.72
CA GLU A 41 -13.81 10.40 -4.10
C GLU A 41 -13.27 9.01 -3.71
N ILE A 42 -11.93 8.89 -3.76
CA ILE A 42 -11.26 7.63 -3.40
C ILE A 42 -11.54 7.24 -1.95
N ALA A 43 -11.57 8.21 -1.05
CA ALA A 43 -11.84 7.97 0.37
C ALA A 43 -13.22 7.32 0.63
N GLU A 44 -14.20 7.59 -0.22
CA GLU A 44 -15.55 6.99 -0.13
C GLU A 44 -15.54 5.48 -0.40
N GLN A 45 -14.50 4.95 -1.05
CA GLN A 45 -14.36 3.53 -1.34
C GLN A 45 -13.96 2.70 -0.09
N LEU A 46 -13.55 3.36 0.99
CA LEU A 46 -13.02 2.68 2.18
C LEU A 46 -13.97 1.63 2.75
N PRO A 47 -15.26 1.94 3.05
CA PRO A 47 -16.20 0.96 3.60
C PRO A 47 -16.43 -0.23 2.65
N TYR A 48 -16.63 0.04 1.37
CA TYR A 48 -16.84 -0.98 0.36
C TYR A 48 -15.64 -1.94 0.24
N ARG A 49 -14.42 -1.38 0.19
CA ARG A 49 -13.20 -2.21 0.10
C ARG A 49 -12.96 -3.00 1.38
N MET A 50 -13.25 -2.42 2.54
CA MET A 50 -13.21 -3.15 3.82
C MET A 50 -14.15 -4.35 3.83
N GLU A 51 -15.41 -4.15 3.42
CA GLU A 51 -16.42 -5.20 3.36
C GLU A 51 -15.99 -6.33 2.44
N THR A 52 -15.54 -6.02 1.21
CA THR A 52 -15.10 -7.03 0.25
C THR A 52 -13.86 -7.78 0.71
N ILE A 53 -12.88 -7.11 1.31
CA ILE A 53 -11.69 -7.73 1.88
C ILE A 53 -12.08 -8.69 3.01
N MET A 54 -12.93 -8.26 3.94
CA MET A 54 -13.34 -9.09 5.06
C MET A 54 -14.20 -10.28 4.64
N ALA A 55 -15.00 -10.12 3.60
CA ALA A 55 -15.75 -11.24 3.01
C ALA A 55 -14.81 -12.33 2.48
N GLU A 56 -13.73 -11.97 1.77
CA GLU A 56 -12.72 -12.91 1.28
C GLU A 56 -11.93 -13.57 2.41
N VAL A 57 -11.52 -12.79 3.42
CA VAL A 57 -10.82 -13.32 4.61
C VAL A 57 -11.69 -14.36 5.33
N ASN A 58 -12.97 -14.05 5.54
CA ASN A 58 -13.92 -14.93 6.20
C ASN A 58 -14.24 -16.17 5.37
N ALA A 59 -14.45 -16.02 4.07
CA ALA A 59 -14.73 -17.13 3.15
C ALA A 59 -13.56 -18.13 3.09
N ALA A 60 -12.33 -17.63 3.21
CA ALA A 60 -11.14 -18.47 3.26
C ALA A 60 -10.88 -19.10 4.65
N GLY A 61 -11.66 -18.77 5.67
CA GLY A 61 -11.44 -19.24 7.04
C GLY A 61 -10.14 -18.72 7.68
N VAL A 62 -9.63 -17.60 7.18
CA VAL A 62 -8.38 -17.00 7.67
C VAL A 62 -8.65 -16.22 8.93
N SER A 63 -7.93 -16.55 10.02
CA SER A 63 -8.00 -15.78 11.26
C SER A 63 -6.98 -14.66 11.29
N LEU A 64 -7.41 -13.47 11.63
CA LEU A 64 -6.53 -12.31 11.89
C LEU A 64 -6.25 -12.12 13.39
N GLU A 65 -6.73 -13.01 14.24
CA GLU A 65 -6.40 -12.99 15.67
C GLU A 65 -4.89 -13.10 15.87
N GLY A 66 -4.35 -12.28 16.75
CA GLY A 66 -2.93 -12.24 17.06
C GLY A 66 -2.04 -11.73 15.92
N VAL A 67 -2.57 -10.94 15.00
CA VAL A 67 -1.75 -10.24 14.01
C VAL A 67 -0.86 -9.23 14.71
N ASP A 68 0.46 -9.35 14.51
CA ASP A 68 1.46 -8.44 15.08
C ASP A 68 1.52 -7.12 14.33
N ALA A 69 1.36 -7.18 13.00
CA ALA A 69 1.46 -5.99 12.16
C ALA A 69 0.61 -6.07 10.88
N PHE A 70 0.16 -4.90 10.43
CA PHE A 70 -0.43 -4.67 9.12
C PHE A 70 0.59 -3.92 8.24
N ALA A 71 1.00 -4.54 7.13
CA ALA A 71 1.89 -3.94 6.15
C ALA A 71 1.08 -3.40 4.98
N ALA A 72 0.92 -2.09 4.91
CA ALA A 72 0.14 -1.43 3.89
C ALA A 72 1.01 -0.79 2.81
N ARG A 73 0.57 -0.87 1.56
CA ARG A 73 1.11 -0.03 0.50
C ARG A 73 0.39 1.32 0.51
N CYS A 74 1.16 2.41 0.49
CA CYS A 74 0.63 3.77 0.37
C CYS A 74 1.44 4.55 -0.67
N GLY A 75 0.76 5.21 -1.60
CA GLY A 75 1.38 6.18 -2.50
C GLY A 75 1.18 7.62 -2.03
N GLY A 76 1.80 8.55 -2.74
CA GLY A 76 1.67 9.97 -2.45
C GLY A 76 2.51 10.47 -1.27
N LEU A 77 3.52 9.70 -0.88
CA LEU A 77 4.48 10.05 0.18
C LEU A 77 5.79 10.51 -0.47
N VAL A 78 5.80 11.75 -0.96
CA VAL A 78 6.92 12.31 -1.72
C VAL A 78 8.14 12.57 -0.83
N GLY A 79 9.33 12.33 -1.39
CA GLY A 79 10.61 12.64 -0.75
C GLY A 79 11.06 11.64 0.32
N LEU A 80 10.38 10.49 0.43
CA LEU A 80 10.83 9.40 1.29
C LEU A 80 11.80 8.49 0.55
N LYS A 81 12.75 7.94 1.29
CA LYS A 81 13.57 6.81 0.85
C LYS A 81 12.81 5.48 0.99
N GLY A 82 13.33 4.42 0.40
CA GLY A 82 12.83 3.08 0.65
C GLY A 82 12.91 2.73 2.15
N GLY A 83 11.90 2.05 2.67
CA GLY A 83 11.86 1.69 4.08
C GLY A 83 10.46 1.37 4.61
N VAL A 84 10.42 1.19 5.92
CA VAL A 84 9.22 0.90 6.69
C VAL A 84 8.88 2.11 7.55
N TYR A 85 7.70 2.63 7.39
CA TYR A 85 7.23 3.85 8.07
C TYR A 85 6.00 3.54 8.93
N ALA A 86 6.05 3.89 10.20
CA ALA A 86 4.87 3.79 11.06
C ALA A 86 3.75 4.71 10.53
N ALA A 87 2.51 4.20 10.50
CA ALA A 87 1.35 4.95 10.08
C ALA A 87 0.92 5.96 11.15
N ASN A 88 1.75 7.01 11.34
CA ASN A 88 1.50 8.11 12.25
C ASN A 88 0.42 9.06 11.71
N ASP A 89 -0.01 10.02 12.53
CA ASP A 89 -1.11 10.94 12.21
C ASP A 89 -0.85 11.74 10.93
N LYS A 90 0.39 12.19 10.70
CA LYS A 90 0.76 12.94 9.50
C LYS A 90 0.65 12.08 8.22
N LEU A 91 1.13 10.84 8.28
CA LEU A 91 1.00 9.90 7.17
C LEU A 91 -0.49 9.62 6.88
N MET A 92 -1.28 9.41 7.94
CA MET A 92 -2.71 9.17 7.83
C MET A 92 -3.47 10.38 7.26
N GLU A 93 -3.09 11.59 7.62
CA GLU A 93 -3.63 12.82 7.04
C GLU A 93 -3.33 12.90 5.54
N HIS A 94 -2.08 12.70 5.13
CA HIS A 94 -1.69 12.69 3.71
C HIS A 94 -2.41 11.59 2.92
N ALA A 95 -2.60 10.41 3.51
CA ALA A 95 -3.32 9.33 2.88
C ALA A 95 -4.82 9.66 2.68
N ARG A 96 -5.48 10.28 3.68
CA ARG A 96 -6.90 10.66 3.62
C ARG A 96 -7.17 11.80 2.64
N THR A 97 -6.28 12.79 2.61
CA THR A 97 -6.44 13.97 1.74
C THR A 97 -5.97 13.74 0.31
N CYS A 98 -5.37 12.58 0.02
CA CYS A 98 -4.71 12.32 -1.27
C CYS A 98 -3.75 13.45 -1.64
N PHE A 99 -2.93 13.89 -0.67
CA PHE A 99 -2.15 15.14 -0.68
C PHE A 99 -1.34 15.36 -1.96
N THR A 100 -0.75 14.30 -2.54
CA THR A 100 0.06 14.40 -3.76
C THR A 100 -0.44 13.54 -4.91
N VAL A 101 -1.25 12.52 -4.62
CA VAL A 101 -1.74 11.59 -5.64
C VAL A 101 -3.16 11.11 -5.31
N ARG A 102 -4.04 11.16 -6.30
CA ARG A 102 -5.37 10.55 -6.23
C ARG A 102 -5.30 9.12 -6.76
N HIS A 103 -4.94 8.19 -5.90
CA HIS A 103 -4.85 6.77 -6.24
C HIS A 103 -5.33 5.89 -5.09
N PRO A 104 -6.06 4.78 -5.35
CA PRO A 104 -6.59 3.90 -4.29
C PRO A 104 -5.55 3.32 -3.33
N ASN A 105 -4.27 3.30 -3.69
CA ASN A 105 -3.22 2.86 -2.77
C ASN A 105 -3.12 3.72 -1.49
N THR A 106 -3.66 4.95 -1.50
CA THR A 106 -3.78 5.79 -0.29
C THR A 106 -4.77 5.21 0.72
N LEU A 107 -5.64 4.29 0.31
CA LEU A 107 -6.54 3.56 1.22
C LEU A 107 -5.82 2.46 2.02
N GLY A 108 -4.65 2.00 1.60
CA GLY A 108 -3.93 0.92 2.27
C GLY A 108 -3.76 1.13 3.78
N PRO A 109 -3.12 2.22 4.24
CA PRO A 109 -2.97 2.50 5.67
C PRO A 109 -4.30 2.81 6.35
N GLN A 110 -5.31 3.32 5.64
CA GLN A 110 -6.64 3.58 6.20
C GLN A 110 -7.36 2.26 6.51
N ILE A 111 -7.36 1.31 5.56
CA ILE A 111 -7.88 -0.05 5.76
C ILE A 111 -7.16 -0.72 6.94
N ALA A 112 -5.82 -0.66 6.95
CA ALA A 112 -5.02 -1.24 8.01
C ALA A 112 -5.35 -0.64 9.40
N LYS A 113 -5.60 0.67 9.49
CA LYS A 113 -6.00 1.33 10.73
C LYS A 113 -7.39 0.91 11.21
N GLU A 114 -8.33 0.69 10.30
CA GLU A 114 -9.64 0.15 10.70
C GLU A 114 -9.51 -1.30 11.22
N MET A 115 -8.70 -2.13 10.55
CA MET A 115 -8.40 -3.48 11.03
C MET A 115 -7.67 -3.49 12.39
N GLN A 116 -6.72 -2.57 12.59
CA GLN A 116 -6.01 -2.41 13.87
C GLN A 116 -6.97 -2.20 15.05
N LYS A 117 -8.06 -1.47 14.86
CA LYS A 117 -9.06 -1.23 15.93
C LYS A 117 -9.72 -2.53 16.41
N VAL A 118 -9.81 -3.53 15.54
CA VAL A 118 -10.47 -4.81 15.82
C VAL A 118 -9.48 -5.86 16.30
N TYR A 119 -8.33 -5.96 15.64
CA TYR A 119 -7.39 -7.09 15.82
C TYR A 119 -6.13 -6.70 16.61
N GLY A 120 -5.94 -5.42 16.91
CA GLY A 120 -4.69 -4.93 17.50
C GLY A 120 -3.54 -4.87 16.50
N GLY A 121 -2.32 -5.02 16.97
CA GLY A 121 -1.09 -4.95 16.15
C GLY A 121 -0.68 -3.53 15.77
N GLU A 122 0.37 -3.42 14.97
CA GLU A 122 0.92 -2.14 14.52
C GLU A 122 0.67 -1.93 13.01
N VAL A 123 0.57 -0.67 12.56
CA VAL A 123 0.36 -0.35 11.14
C VAL A 123 1.57 0.33 10.56
N PHE A 124 2.07 -0.26 9.46
CA PHE A 124 3.21 0.26 8.72
C PHE A 124 2.89 0.48 7.25
N CYS A 125 3.46 1.55 6.69
CA CYS A 125 3.58 1.75 5.26
C CYS A 125 4.94 1.21 4.81
N VAL A 126 4.94 0.26 3.87
CA VAL A 126 6.17 -0.41 3.44
C VAL A 126 6.47 -0.03 2.00
N ASN A 127 7.68 0.47 1.79
CA ASN A 127 8.22 0.78 0.47
C ASN A 127 7.20 1.53 -0.42
N PRO A 128 6.87 2.80 -0.08
CA PRO A 128 5.96 3.58 -0.91
C PRO A 128 6.38 3.57 -2.38
N PRO A 129 5.44 3.51 -3.33
CA PRO A 129 5.78 3.44 -4.75
C PRO A 129 6.52 4.68 -5.28
N ASP A 130 6.37 5.79 -4.59
CA ASP A 130 6.91 7.10 -4.98
C ASP A 130 8.20 7.45 -4.21
N VAL A 131 8.90 6.46 -3.65
CA VAL A 131 10.16 6.71 -2.95
C VAL A 131 11.19 7.33 -3.90
N ASP A 132 11.98 8.23 -3.35
CA ASP A 132 13.04 8.91 -4.09
C ASP A 132 14.38 8.22 -3.84
N GLU A 133 14.77 7.38 -4.78
CA GLU A 133 16.03 6.62 -4.80
C GLU A 133 17.04 7.19 -5.80
N LEU A 134 16.76 8.35 -6.40
CA LEU A 134 17.66 8.98 -7.35
C LEU A 134 18.81 9.68 -6.64
N ASP A 135 20.01 9.49 -7.14
CA ASP A 135 21.17 10.32 -6.85
C ASP A 135 21.10 11.64 -7.64
N ASP A 136 21.85 12.65 -7.21
CA ASP A 136 21.81 13.98 -7.84
C ASP A 136 22.17 13.93 -9.33
N VAL A 137 23.12 13.10 -9.71
CA VAL A 137 23.50 12.91 -11.11
C VAL A 137 22.39 12.32 -11.98
N GLU A 138 21.55 11.45 -11.39
CA GLU A 138 20.42 10.83 -12.10
C GLU A 138 19.26 11.81 -12.33
N ARG A 139 19.25 12.93 -11.60
CA ARG A 139 18.26 14.01 -11.79
C ARG A 139 18.55 14.87 -12.98
N ILE A 140 19.76 14.83 -13.49
CA ILE A 140 20.17 15.63 -14.66
C ILE A 140 19.47 15.10 -15.91
N CYS A 141 18.89 16.00 -16.68
CA CYS A 141 18.36 15.70 -18.01
C CYS A 141 18.93 16.68 -19.05
N GLY A 142 18.59 16.47 -20.32
CA GLY A 142 19.07 17.35 -21.39
C GLY A 142 18.55 18.79 -21.34
N PHE A 143 17.70 19.12 -20.40
CA PHE A 143 17.13 20.45 -20.18
C PHE A 143 17.55 20.96 -18.80
N HIS A 144 18.38 21.99 -18.75
CA HIS A 144 19.09 22.42 -17.53
C HIS A 144 18.19 23.01 -16.44
N GLU A 145 16.96 23.43 -16.79
CA GLU A 145 15.98 23.98 -15.84
C GLU A 145 15.09 22.91 -15.21
N LEU A 146 15.21 21.65 -15.66
CA LEU A 146 14.40 20.52 -15.17
C LEU A 146 15.24 19.51 -14.41
N TYR A 147 14.83 19.29 -13.17
CA TYR A 147 15.30 18.15 -12.37
C TYR A 147 14.30 17.03 -12.41
N ARG A 148 14.75 15.81 -12.68
CA ARG A 148 13.90 14.63 -12.63
C ARG A 148 13.43 14.39 -11.20
N GLN A 149 12.17 14.02 -11.08
CA GLN A 149 11.59 13.50 -9.84
C GLN A 149 11.40 11.99 -9.95
N SER A 150 11.66 11.27 -8.86
CA SER A 150 11.36 9.84 -8.81
C SER A 150 9.85 9.61 -8.83
N LYS A 151 9.34 8.95 -9.88
CA LYS A 151 7.93 8.60 -10.04
C LYS A 151 7.81 7.28 -10.79
N GLY A 152 8.04 6.15 -10.18
CA GLY A 152 7.97 4.96 -11.00
C GLY A 152 8.31 3.63 -10.36
N HIS A 153 7.95 3.41 -9.12
CA HIS A 153 8.17 2.13 -8.45
C HIS A 153 9.63 1.62 -8.46
N PRO A 154 10.63 2.44 -8.10
CA PRO A 154 12.03 2.09 -8.24
C PRO A 154 12.41 0.83 -7.46
N LEU A 155 11.84 0.64 -6.26
CA LEU A 155 12.14 -0.55 -5.46
C LEU A 155 11.59 -1.85 -6.06
N ASN A 156 10.44 -1.80 -6.74
CA ASN A 156 9.95 -2.97 -7.47
C ASN A 156 10.88 -3.35 -8.62
N GLN A 157 11.43 -2.36 -9.29
CA GLN A 157 12.39 -2.58 -10.39
C GLN A 157 13.70 -3.16 -9.85
N LYS A 158 14.26 -2.58 -8.78
CA LYS A 158 15.46 -3.08 -8.10
C LYS A 158 15.28 -4.53 -7.64
N GLU A 159 14.17 -4.84 -6.97
CA GLU A 159 13.86 -6.20 -6.50
C GLU A 159 13.76 -7.21 -7.63
N ASN A 160 13.10 -6.87 -8.75
CA ASN A 160 13.00 -7.73 -9.90
C ASN A 160 14.39 -7.98 -10.53
N CYS A 161 15.25 -6.96 -10.60
CA CYS A 161 16.62 -7.12 -11.08
C CYS A 161 17.43 -8.06 -10.17
N ILE A 162 17.32 -7.91 -8.85
CA ILE A 162 18.01 -8.77 -7.88
C ILE A 162 17.56 -10.22 -8.03
N ARG A 163 16.24 -10.47 -8.11
CA ARG A 163 15.68 -11.82 -8.27
C ARG A 163 16.05 -12.46 -9.59
N TYR A 164 16.20 -11.67 -10.65
CA TYR A 164 16.60 -12.18 -11.94
C TYR A 164 18.10 -12.51 -12.00
N ALA A 165 18.92 -11.80 -11.21
CA ALA A 165 20.38 -11.98 -11.17
C ALA A 165 20.83 -13.16 -10.27
N ASN A 166 19.97 -13.62 -9.36
CA ASN A 166 20.24 -14.77 -8.46
C ASN A 166 19.54 -16.04 -8.96
#